data_f0e616b1c1db3a2e89fe3b506264ff6b
#
_entry.id   f0e616b1c1db3a2e89fe3b506264ff6b
#
_cell.length_a   1.000
_cell.length_b   1.000
_cell.length_c   1.000
_cell.angle_alpha   90.00
_cell.angle_beta   90.00
_cell.angle_gamma   90.00
#
_symmetry.space_group_name_H-M   'P 1'
#
loop_
_entity.id
_entity.type
_entity.pdbx_description
1 polymer ?
#
loop_
_entity_poly.entity_id
_entity_poly.type
_entity_poly.pdbx_seq_one_letter_code
_entity_poly.pdbx_strand_id
1 'polypeptide(L)'
;MEIKILKFLFKNNIKKIQKIRWNLLLKKISDSPFYNSYITSSFENFPVLEKKDFLKNFDLINTKSIKYVNAVKVALKAENTRNFKPSINDITVGLSTGTSGNKSVFLASENERAYWTAAVIDRVLGWSFKKRKIAFFLRANSNLYESVNSKWINFNFFDLLISNEKNLERLQSLDPTILVAQTSMLLVIADAVQNKGLKINPDKIISVAEVLSNEDKGYLEKIFCKKIHQVYQCNEGFLAHTCEKGNLHFNEDFLIIEKEYLDTEKKRFYPIITDLERITQPVIRYKLDDIIHEKFDCDCSLNSTAIEMIEGRKDDALKFLNSKGKEVVVFPDFIRRAIVFSDDNIINYSLTQIKENTVNLFVDGKLEYFEKAKKSIVELLEKFKISDIHIHKVDTLDHIKGTKLRRIKNEFK
;
A
#
# COMPACT_ATOMS: atom_id res chain seq x y z
N MET A 1 2.27 -23.13 -9.53
CA MET A 1 2.09 -24.57 -9.21
C MET A 1 2.66 -24.90 -7.82
N GLU A 2 3.87 -24.51 -7.52
CA GLU A 2 4.55 -24.75 -6.23
C GLU A 2 3.75 -24.26 -5.00
N ILE A 3 3.16 -23.05 -5.07
CA ILE A 3 2.33 -22.49 -4.00
C ILE A 3 1.15 -23.41 -3.64
N LYS A 4 0.46 -23.93 -4.65
CA LYS A 4 -0.69 -24.85 -4.43
C LYS A 4 -0.24 -26.21 -3.89
N ILE A 5 0.89 -26.71 -4.38
CA ILE A 5 1.46 -27.99 -3.93
C ILE A 5 1.85 -27.91 -2.46
N LEU A 6 2.55 -26.86 -2.03
CA LEU A 6 2.92 -26.68 -0.62
C LEU A 6 1.69 -26.52 0.28
N LYS A 7 0.67 -25.75 -0.14
CA LYS A 7 -0.58 -25.62 0.61
C LYS A 7 -1.31 -26.96 0.74
N PHE A 8 -1.35 -27.76 -0.33
CA PHE A 8 -1.97 -29.08 -0.33
C PHE A 8 -1.20 -30.07 0.56
N LEU A 9 0.13 -30.18 0.39
CA LEU A 9 0.98 -31.14 1.10
C LEU A 9 0.98 -30.89 2.62
N PHE A 10 0.90 -29.64 3.05
CA PHE A 10 0.98 -29.28 4.46
C PHE A 10 -0.37 -28.90 5.07
N LYS A 11 -1.49 -29.17 4.38
CA LYS A 11 -2.86 -28.87 4.86
C LYS A 11 -2.99 -27.46 5.44
N ASN A 12 -2.47 -26.47 4.75
CA ASN A 12 -2.44 -25.07 5.18
C ASN A 12 -1.69 -24.79 6.51
N ASN A 13 -0.77 -25.66 6.92
CA ASN A 13 0.09 -25.39 8.06
C ASN A 13 1.15 -24.33 7.70
N ILE A 14 0.79 -23.08 7.91
CA ILE A 14 1.58 -21.89 7.57
C ILE A 14 2.99 -21.97 8.18
N LYS A 15 3.12 -22.28 9.48
CA LYS A 15 4.41 -22.34 10.16
C LYS A 15 5.37 -23.37 9.54
N LYS A 16 4.83 -24.50 9.12
CA LYS A 16 5.65 -25.53 8.45
C LYS A 16 6.11 -25.08 7.07
N ILE A 17 5.24 -24.41 6.31
CA ILE A 17 5.58 -23.82 5.01
C ILE A 17 6.66 -22.75 5.19
N GLN A 18 6.49 -21.83 6.14
CA GLN A 18 7.47 -20.79 6.46
C GLN A 18 8.83 -21.38 6.82
N LYS A 19 8.87 -22.42 7.68
CA LYS A 19 10.14 -23.08 8.05
C LYS A 19 10.88 -23.68 6.84
N ILE A 20 10.17 -24.31 5.92
CA ILE A 20 10.76 -24.86 4.69
C ILE A 20 11.31 -23.74 3.83
N ARG A 21 10.52 -22.69 3.58
CA ARG A 21 10.93 -21.56 2.75
C ARG A 21 12.07 -20.77 3.38
N TRP A 22 12.08 -20.59 4.69
CA TRP A 22 13.18 -19.97 5.42
C TRP A 22 14.49 -20.71 5.19
N ASN A 23 14.50 -22.03 5.33
CA ASN A 23 15.70 -22.84 5.08
C ASN A 23 16.17 -22.79 3.61
N LEU A 24 15.23 -22.62 2.67
CA LEU A 24 15.56 -22.42 1.26
C LEU A 24 16.13 -21.02 1.00
N LEU A 25 15.57 -20.00 1.64
CA LEU A 25 16.05 -18.62 1.53
C LEU A 25 17.48 -18.51 2.04
N LEU A 26 17.79 -19.04 3.22
CA LEU A 26 19.13 -19.02 3.81
C LEU A 26 20.21 -19.55 2.85
N LYS A 27 19.91 -20.63 2.12
CA LYS A 27 20.83 -21.20 1.13
C LYS A 27 21.07 -20.28 -0.08
N LYS A 28 20.13 -19.39 -0.40
CA LYS A 28 20.15 -18.55 -1.59
C LYS A 28 20.67 -17.12 -1.34
N ILE A 29 20.74 -16.71 -0.08
CA ILE A 29 21.20 -15.37 0.30
C ILE A 29 22.63 -15.31 0.81
N SER A 30 23.39 -16.40 0.69
CA SER A 30 24.82 -16.46 1.07
C SER A 30 25.68 -15.39 0.38
N ASP A 31 25.27 -14.96 -0.82
CA ASP A 31 25.93 -13.90 -1.58
C ASP A 31 25.62 -12.48 -1.06
N SER A 32 24.77 -12.34 -0.06
CA SER A 32 24.55 -11.05 0.61
C SER A 32 25.62 -10.80 1.66
N PRO A 33 26.54 -9.84 1.47
CA PRO A 33 27.58 -9.57 2.48
C PRO A 33 27.00 -9.20 3.84
N PHE A 34 25.83 -8.56 3.87
CA PHE A 34 25.16 -8.16 5.11
C PHE A 34 24.62 -9.38 5.87
N TYR A 35 23.91 -10.28 5.18
CA TYR A 35 23.23 -11.40 5.85
C TYR A 35 24.12 -12.63 6.01
N ASN A 36 25.25 -12.71 5.32
CA ASN A 36 26.15 -13.87 5.37
C ASN A 36 26.61 -14.21 6.80
N SER A 37 26.83 -13.19 7.64
CA SER A 37 27.23 -13.38 9.04
C SER A 37 26.11 -13.96 9.94
N TYR A 38 24.87 -13.96 9.48
CA TYR A 38 23.72 -14.43 10.23
C TYR A 38 23.19 -15.80 9.78
N ILE A 39 23.68 -16.36 8.67
CA ILE A 39 23.10 -17.57 8.04
C ILE A 39 23.09 -18.78 8.98
N THR A 40 24.07 -18.90 9.85
CA THR A 40 24.18 -20.00 10.84
C THR A 40 23.46 -19.70 12.16
N SER A 41 22.92 -18.48 12.29
CA SER A 41 22.21 -18.04 13.51
C SER A 41 20.73 -18.43 13.49
N SER A 42 20.09 -18.39 14.65
CA SER A 42 18.63 -18.50 14.73
C SER A 42 17.95 -17.27 14.09
N PHE A 43 16.70 -17.42 13.68
CA PHE A 43 15.92 -16.35 13.04
C PHE A 43 15.88 -15.06 13.89
N GLU A 44 15.75 -15.20 15.20
CA GLU A 44 15.64 -14.10 16.17
C GLU A 44 16.91 -13.24 16.25
N ASN A 45 18.06 -13.80 15.85
CA ASN A 45 19.36 -13.11 15.85
C ASN A 45 19.57 -12.22 14.62
N PHE A 46 18.74 -12.35 13.58
CA PHE A 46 18.76 -11.41 12.48
C PHE A 46 18.30 -10.02 12.96
N PRO A 47 18.98 -8.93 12.57
CA PRO A 47 18.63 -7.59 13.03
C PRO A 47 17.26 -7.16 12.49
N VAL A 48 16.51 -6.45 13.33
CA VAL A 48 15.33 -5.71 12.86
C VAL A 48 15.85 -4.44 12.18
N LEU A 49 15.50 -4.26 10.91
CA LEU A 49 15.93 -3.11 10.11
C LEU A 49 14.75 -2.16 9.86
N GLU A 50 14.93 -0.89 10.18
CA GLU A 50 14.04 0.16 9.71
C GLU A 50 14.47 0.64 8.31
N LYS A 51 13.62 1.39 7.64
CA LYS A 51 13.86 1.92 6.28
C LYS A 51 15.23 2.61 6.14
N LYS A 52 15.63 3.41 7.13
CA LYS A 52 16.90 4.14 7.13
C LYS A 52 18.09 3.18 7.11
N ASP A 53 18.04 2.14 7.96
CA ASP A 53 19.12 1.16 8.07
C ASP A 53 19.19 0.27 6.83
N PHE A 54 18.04 -0.12 6.30
CA PHE A 54 17.95 -0.88 5.07
C PHE A 54 18.56 -0.13 3.89
N LEU A 55 18.24 1.16 3.72
CA LEU A 55 18.82 1.99 2.67
C LEU A 55 20.32 2.23 2.85
N LYS A 56 20.77 2.44 4.08
CA LYS A 56 22.21 2.61 4.41
C LYS A 56 23.01 1.36 4.04
N ASN A 57 22.42 0.18 4.19
CA ASN A 57 23.06 -1.10 3.92
C ASN A 57 22.66 -1.69 2.55
N PHE A 58 21.99 -0.96 1.67
CA PHE A 58 21.47 -1.45 0.40
C PHE A 58 22.51 -2.20 -0.43
N ASP A 59 23.73 -1.66 -0.55
CA ASP A 59 24.83 -2.22 -1.33
C ASP A 59 25.29 -3.57 -0.79
N LEU A 60 25.16 -3.79 0.52
CA LEU A 60 25.58 -5.03 1.20
C LEU A 60 24.44 -6.04 1.32
N ILE A 61 23.18 -5.57 1.35
CA ILE A 61 22.00 -6.43 1.49
C ILE A 61 21.75 -7.22 0.22
N ASN A 62 21.87 -6.60 -0.98
CA ASN A 62 21.54 -7.29 -2.21
C ASN A 62 22.60 -8.30 -2.63
N THR A 63 22.14 -9.45 -3.18
CA THR A 63 22.99 -10.57 -3.62
C THR A 63 23.61 -10.36 -5.01
N LYS A 64 23.40 -9.21 -5.66
CA LYS A 64 23.84 -8.90 -7.03
C LYS A 64 24.87 -7.78 -7.10
N SER A 65 25.40 -7.35 -5.95
CA SER A 65 26.40 -6.27 -5.86
C SER A 65 25.99 -4.98 -6.56
N ILE A 66 24.66 -4.73 -6.68
CA ILE A 66 24.12 -3.52 -7.31
C ILE A 66 24.26 -2.36 -6.33
N LYS A 67 24.88 -1.27 -6.80
CA LYS A 67 25.04 -0.06 -6.00
C LYS A 67 23.75 0.76 -5.97
N TYR A 68 23.37 1.26 -4.79
CA TYR A 68 22.18 2.10 -4.58
C TYR A 68 22.12 3.27 -5.55
N VAL A 69 23.26 3.98 -5.71
CA VAL A 69 23.34 5.16 -6.60
C VAL A 69 23.00 4.79 -8.04
N ASN A 70 23.48 3.63 -8.55
CA ASN A 70 23.20 3.16 -9.89
C ASN A 70 21.73 2.76 -10.04
N ALA A 71 21.18 2.06 -9.06
CA ALA A 71 19.79 1.65 -9.05
C ALA A 71 18.83 2.86 -9.05
N VAL A 72 19.09 3.87 -8.21
CA VAL A 72 18.33 5.13 -8.19
C VAL A 72 18.42 5.84 -9.54
N LYS A 73 19.61 5.96 -10.14
CA LYS A 73 19.82 6.62 -11.44
C LYS A 73 19.00 5.95 -12.56
N VAL A 74 19.02 4.62 -12.61
CA VAL A 74 18.26 3.84 -13.62
C VAL A 74 16.76 4.01 -13.40
N ALA A 75 16.29 3.91 -12.15
CA ALA A 75 14.88 4.06 -11.83
C ALA A 75 14.34 5.47 -12.11
N LEU A 76 15.09 6.51 -11.76
CA LEU A 76 14.73 7.91 -12.08
C LEU A 76 14.70 8.19 -13.58
N LYS A 77 15.69 7.67 -14.33
CA LYS A 77 15.70 7.78 -15.78
C LYS A 77 14.44 7.15 -16.39
N ALA A 78 14.07 5.97 -15.94
CA ALA A 78 12.87 5.26 -16.40
C ALA A 78 11.59 6.04 -16.10
N GLU A 79 11.47 6.63 -14.91
CA GLU A 79 10.33 7.47 -14.54
C GLU A 79 10.24 8.72 -15.43
N ASN A 80 11.34 9.43 -15.65
CA ASN A 80 11.39 10.65 -16.46
C ASN A 80 11.12 10.40 -17.94
N THR A 81 11.67 9.32 -18.49
CA THR A 81 11.49 8.97 -19.92
C THR A 81 10.23 8.16 -20.19
N ARG A 82 9.47 7.79 -19.16
CA ARG A 82 8.31 6.87 -19.22
C ARG A 82 8.65 5.52 -19.86
N ASN A 83 9.92 5.13 -19.88
CA ASN A 83 10.37 3.81 -20.26
C ASN A 83 10.37 2.89 -19.01
N PHE A 84 9.29 2.18 -18.83
CA PHE A 84 9.05 1.37 -17.62
C PHE A 84 9.72 -0.02 -17.64
N LYS A 85 10.80 -0.19 -18.39
CA LYS A 85 11.62 -1.42 -18.40
C LYS A 85 13.03 -1.20 -17.83
N PRO A 86 13.15 -0.53 -16.66
CA PRO A 86 14.46 -0.29 -16.06
C PRO A 86 15.06 -1.60 -15.54
N SER A 87 16.29 -1.89 -15.96
CA SER A 87 17.04 -3.06 -15.48
C SER A 87 18.53 -2.76 -15.36
N ILE A 88 19.20 -3.48 -14.49
CA ILE A 88 20.65 -3.57 -14.36
C ILE A 88 20.99 -5.06 -14.39
N ASN A 89 21.74 -5.53 -15.40
CA ASN A 89 22.11 -6.95 -15.54
C ASN A 89 20.90 -7.89 -15.39
N ASP A 90 19.82 -7.64 -16.12
CA ASP A 90 18.53 -8.38 -16.09
C ASP A 90 17.75 -8.32 -14.77
N ILE A 91 18.28 -7.62 -13.78
CA ILE A 91 17.54 -7.35 -12.54
C ILE A 91 16.66 -6.11 -12.75
N THR A 92 15.36 -6.28 -12.62
CA THR A 92 14.40 -5.18 -12.64
C THR A 92 14.64 -4.26 -11.47
N VAL A 93 14.67 -2.96 -11.75
CA VAL A 93 14.81 -1.90 -10.76
C VAL A 93 13.51 -1.12 -10.69
N GLY A 94 12.91 -1.00 -9.52
CA GLY A 94 11.71 -0.18 -9.34
C GLY A 94 11.92 0.89 -8.27
N LEU A 95 11.14 1.97 -8.37
CA LEU A 95 11.20 3.10 -7.46
C LEU A 95 9.91 3.19 -6.66
N SER A 96 10.00 3.44 -5.36
CA SER A 96 8.82 3.80 -4.59
C SER A 96 8.38 5.22 -4.91
N THR A 97 7.07 5.44 -4.87
CA THR A 97 6.48 6.79 -4.94
C THR A 97 6.71 7.61 -3.65
N GLY A 98 7.76 7.30 -2.90
CA GLY A 98 8.04 7.77 -1.53
C GLY A 98 7.71 9.23 -1.28
N THR A 99 6.91 9.43 -0.25
CA THR A 99 6.44 10.75 0.21
C THR A 99 7.42 11.43 1.18
N SER A 100 8.46 10.73 1.64
CA SER A 100 9.38 11.17 2.71
C SER A 100 10.77 11.59 2.22
N GLY A 101 10.91 12.04 0.96
CA GLY A 101 12.19 12.53 0.41
C GLY A 101 13.22 11.44 0.09
N ASN A 102 13.27 10.35 0.81
CA ASN A 102 14.14 9.20 0.55
C ASN A 102 13.42 8.16 -0.33
N LYS A 103 13.78 8.13 -1.61
CA LYS A 103 13.21 7.19 -2.58
C LYS A 103 13.72 5.78 -2.28
N SER A 104 12.83 4.86 -1.93
CA SER A 104 13.19 3.43 -1.82
C SER A 104 13.24 2.80 -3.20
N VAL A 105 14.26 2.02 -3.43
CA VAL A 105 14.46 1.24 -4.66
C VAL A 105 14.27 -0.23 -4.33
N PHE A 106 13.58 -0.97 -5.19
CA PHE A 106 13.53 -2.42 -5.10
C PHE A 106 14.22 -3.08 -6.30
N LEU A 107 14.77 -4.25 -6.06
CA LEU A 107 15.41 -5.12 -7.06
C LEU A 107 14.61 -6.42 -7.17
N ALA A 108 14.38 -6.90 -8.38
CA ALA A 108 13.69 -8.17 -8.61
C ALA A 108 14.27 -8.89 -9.82
N SER A 109 14.71 -10.14 -9.64
CA SER A 109 15.08 -11.04 -10.73
C SER A 109 13.87 -11.52 -11.53
N GLU A 110 14.11 -12.18 -12.65
CA GLU A 110 13.05 -12.77 -13.45
C GLU A 110 12.25 -13.83 -12.68
N ASN A 111 12.92 -14.67 -11.91
CA ASN A 111 12.26 -15.69 -11.08
C ASN A 111 11.38 -15.07 -10.00
N GLU A 112 11.83 -14.00 -9.35
CA GLU A 112 11.02 -13.26 -8.34
C GLU A 112 9.81 -12.60 -8.99
N ARG A 113 9.96 -12.03 -10.19
CA ARG A 113 8.83 -11.49 -10.97
C ARG A 113 7.83 -12.58 -11.36
N ALA A 114 8.32 -13.73 -11.81
CA ALA A 114 7.48 -14.88 -12.17
C ALA A 114 6.70 -15.41 -10.96
N TYR A 115 7.36 -15.50 -9.80
CA TYR A 115 6.71 -15.86 -8.54
C TYR A 115 5.62 -14.87 -8.14
N TRP A 116 5.94 -13.56 -8.15
CA TRP A 116 4.98 -12.50 -7.88
C TRP A 116 3.78 -12.56 -8.83
N THR A 117 4.01 -12.75 -10.13
CA THR A 117 2.96 -12.89 -11.13
C THR A 117 2.04 -14.06 -10.80
N ALA A 118 2.62 -15.22 -10.46
CA ALA A 118 1.85 -16.40 -10.08
C ALA A 118 1.01 -16.16 -8.82
N ALA A 119 1.56 -15.46 -7.82
CA ALA A 119 0.86 -15.10 -6.60
C ALA A 119 -0.29 -14.12 -6.87
N VAL A 120 -0.10 -13.12 -7.73
CA VAL A 120 -1.16 -12.17 -8.14
C VAL A 120 -2.27 -12.88 -8.91
N ILE A 121 -1.92 -13.77 -9.85
CA ILE A 121 -2.93 -14.54 -10.59
C ILE A 121 -3.71 -15.44 -9.63
N ASP A 122 -3.04 -16.15 -8.73
CA ASP A 122 -3.69 -17.06 -7.79
C ASP A 122 -4.65 -16.36 -6.81
N ARG A 123 -4.26 -15.22 -6.28
CA ARG A 123 -4.95 -14.56 -5.16
C ARG A 123 -5.81 -13.38 -5.55
N VAL A 124 -5.35 -12.61 -6.51
CA VAL A 124 -5.98 -11.34 -6.86
C VAL A 124 -6.85 -11.48 -8.09
N LEU A 125 -6.30 -12.01 -9.17
CA LEU A 125 -7.03 -12.14 -10.42
C LEU A 125 -7.94 -13.38 -10.42
N GLY A 126 -7.51 -14.47 -9.80
CA GLY A 126 -8.13 -15.80 -9.87
C GLY A 126 -7.83 -16.50 -11.21
N TRP A 127 -7.90 -17.81 -11.25
CA TRP A 127 -7.71 -18.60 -12.47
C TRP A 127 -8.95 -18.54 -13.36
N SER A 128 -8.76 -18.33 -14.67
CA SER A 128 -9.85 -18.30 -15.65
C SER A 128 -9.33 -18.60 -17.04
N PHE A 129 -10.13 -19.33 -17.82
CA PHE A 129 -9.91 -19.55 -19.26
C PHE A 129 -10.60 -18.48 -20.12
N LYS A 130 -11.36 -17.54 -19.51
CA LYS A 130 -11.93 -16.41 -20.23
C LYS A 130 -10.88 -15.33 -20.40
N LYS A 131 -10.86 -14.69 -21.56
CA LYS A 131 -10.02 -13.50 -21.79
C LYS A 131 -10.41 -12.39 -20.84
N ARG A 132 -9.42 -11.72 -20.24
CA ARG A 132 -9.60 -10.60 -19.32
C ARG A 132 -8.92 -9.36 -19.85
N LYS A 133 -9.60 -8.23 -19.69
CA LYS A 133 -9.04 -6.91 -19.96
C LYS A 133 -8.83 -6.22 -18.60
N ILE A 134 -7.59 -5.95 -18.26
CA ILE A 134 -7.23 -5.23 -17.02
C ILE A 134 -7.00 -3.77 -17.39
N ALA A 135 -7.74 -2.87 -16.75
CA ALA A 135 -7.40 -1.45 -16.67
C ALA A 135 -6.62 -1.21 -15.37
N PHE A 136 -5.35 -0.83 -15.48
CA PHE A 136 -4.46 -0.63 -14.34
C PHE A 136 -4.01 0.83 -14.27
N PHE A 137 -4.54 1.56 -13.30
CA PHE A 137 -4.25 2.97 -13.06
C PHE A 137 -3.14 3.11 -12.03
N LEU A 138 -2.01 3.64 -12.43
CA LEU A 138 -0.91 3.97 -11.53
C LEU A 138 -0.09 5.13 -12.11
N ARG A 139 0.71 5.79 -11.26
CA ARG A 139 1.63 6.86 -11.69
C ARG A 139 2.75 6.35 -12.60
N ALA A 140 3.25 5.17 -12.33
CA ALA A 140 4.34 4.56 -13.08
C ALA A 140 4.05 3.07 -13.30
N ASN A 141 4.36 2.59 -14.50
CA ASN A 141 4.33 1.17 -14.82
C ASN A 141 5.65 0.49 -14.41
N SER A 142 5.75 -0.80 -14.53
CA SER A 142 7.00 -1.54 -14.38
C SER A 142 6.93 -2.90 -15.09
N ASN A 143 8.10 -3.48 -15.37
CA ASN A 143 8.19 -4.86 -15.86
C ASN A 143 7.47 -5.86 -14.95
N LEU A 144 7.40 -5.55 -13.65
CA LEU A 144 6.72 -6.39 -12.68
C LEU A 144 5.21 -6.49 -12.98
N TYR A 145 4.55 -5.36 -13.26
CA TYR A 145 3.11 -5.34 -13.55
C TYR A 145 2.80 -5.90 -14.94
N GLU A 146 3.63 -5.58 -15.93
CA GLU A 146 3.46 -6.10 -17.29
C GLU A 146 3.64 -7.61 -17.40
N SER A 147 4.32 -8.24 -16.44
CA SER A 147 4.53 -9.70 -16.43
C SER A 147 3.26 -10.53 -16.27
N VAL A 148 2.12 -9.92 -15.87
CA VAL A 148 0.80 -10.60 -15.89
C VAL A 148 0.20 -10.70 -17.30
N ASN A 149 0.72 -9.94 -18.27
CA ASN A 149 0.21 -9.94 -19.64
C ASN A 149 0.42 -11.31 -20.30
N SER A 150 -0.60 -11.83 -20.99
CA SER A 150 -0.56 -13.15 -21.61
C SER A 150 -1.64 -13.26 -22.68
N LYS A 151 -1.73 -14.39 -23.40
CA LYS A 151 -2.83 -14.62 -24.33
C LYS A 151 -4.24 -14.59 -23.72
N TRP A 152 -4.32 -14.75 -22.39
CA TRP A 152 -5.57 -14.72 -21.63
C TRP A 152 -5.81 -13.42 -20.86
N ILE A 153 -4.78 -12.64 -20.65
CA ILE A 153 -4.83 -11.39 -19.87
C ILE A 153 -4.27 -10.27 -20.75
N ASN A 154 -5.12 -9.34 -21.14
CA ASN A 154 -4.75 -8.09 -21.81
C ASN A 154 -4.57 -7.00 -20.75
N PHE A 155 -3.32 -6.70 -20.40
CA PHE A 155 -2.95 -5.69 -19.42
C PHE A 155 -2.87 -4.31 -20.09
N ASN A 156 -3.64 -3.35 -19.58
CA ASN A 156 -3.64 -1.97 -20.09
C ASN A 156 -3.27 -1.01 -18.97
N PHE A 157 -2.12 -0.38 -19.10
CA PHE A 157 -1.67 0.65 -18.19
C PHE A 157 -2.35 1.99 -18.49
N PHE A 158 -2.88 2.64 -17.46
CA PHE A 158 -3.45 3.98 -17.47
C PHE A 158 -2.59 4.89 -16.63
N ASP A 159 -1.94 5.85 -17.28
CA ASP A 159 -1.05 6.79 -16.62
C ASP A 159 -1.85 7.90 -15.92
N LEU A 160 -1.69 8.00 -14.60
CA LEU A 160 -2.36 9.04 -13.80
C LEU A 160 -1.86 10.47 -14.08
N LEU A 161 -0.78 10.64 -14.85
CA LEU A 161 -0.33 11.96 -15.29
C LEU A 161 -1.16 12.48 -16.49
N ILE A 162 -1.84 11.59 -17.20
CA ILE A 162 -2.80 11.95 -18.25
C ILE A 162 -4.07 12.53 -17.61
N SER A 163 -4.78 13.39 -18.33
CA SER A 163 -6.02 13.99 -17.80
C SER A 163 -7.08 12.92 -17.49
N ASN A 164 -7.90 13.18 -16.47
CA ASN A 164 -8.95 12.24 -16.09
C ASN A 164 -9.94 12.01 -17.24
N GLU A 165 -10.27 13.06 -18.01
CA GLU A 165 -11.20 12.97 -19.13
C GLU A 165 -10.71 11.96 -20.17
N LYS A 166 -9.46 12.10 -20.63
CA LYS A 166 -8.85 11.15 -21.59
C LYS A 166 -8.76 9.73 -21.06
N ASN A 167 -8.44 9.60 -19.77
CA ASN A 167 -8.41 8.30 -19.11
C ASN A 167 -9.80 7.66 -19.02
N LEU A 168 -10.85 8.44 -18.72
CA LEU A 168 -12.23 7.95 -18.63
C LEU A 168 -12.77 7.56 -20.03
N GLU A 169 -12.50 8.33 -21.10
CA GLU A 169 -12.85 7.99 -22.47
C GLU A 169 -12.20 6.67 -22.91
N ARG A 170 -10.89 6.54 -22.63
CA ARG A 170 -10.15 5.31 -22.92
C ARG A 170 -10.67 4.12 -22.10
N LEU A 171 -11.04 4.34 -20.83
CA LEU A 171 -11.58 3.33 -19.93
C LEU A 171 -12.93 2.80 -20.47
N GLN A 172 -13.80 3.69 -20.91
CA GLN A 172 -15.08 3.32 -21.52
C GLN A 172 -14.87 2.50 -22.81
N SER A 173 -13.95 2.93 -23.67
CA SER A 173 -13.63 2.22 -24.92
C SER A 173 -13.01 0.84 -24.67
N LEU A 174 -12.23 0.69 -23.62
CA LEU A 174 -11.63 -0.59 -23.23
C LEU A 174 -12.70 -1.55 -22.70
N ASP A 175 -13.65 -1.04 -21.92
CA ASP A 175 -14.64 -1.83 -21.16
C ASP A 175 -13.97 -2.99 -20.41
N PRO A 176 -13.25 -2.70 -19.31
CA PRO A 176 -12.41 -3.67 -18.65
C PRO A 176 -13.23 -4.70 -17.88
N THR A 177 -12.76 -5.95 -17.84
CA THR A 177 -13.29 -6.97 -16.93
C THR A 177 -12.73 -6.84 -15.52
N ILE A 178 -11.52 -6.24 -15.37
CA ILE A 178 -10.89 -6.00 -14.08
C ILE A 178 -10.40 -4.55 -14.05
N LEU A 179 -10.86 -3.81 -13.04
CA LEU A 179 -10.44 -2.43 -12.78
C LEU A 179 -9.51 -2.41 -11.56
N VAL A 180 -8.28 -1.96 -11.76
CA VAL A 180 -7.28 -1.80 -10.69
C VAL A 180 -6.87 -0.35 -10.64
N ALA A 181 -7.10 0.32 -9.52
CA ALA A 181 -6.74 1.73 -9.36
C ALA A 181 -6.49 2.09 -7.90
N GLN A 182 -5.86 3.24 -7.70
CA GLN A 182 -5.79 3.89 -6.39
C GLN A 182 -7.18 4.28 -5.91
N THR A 183 -7.40 4.31 -4.60
CA THR A 183 -8.70 4.71 -4.00
C THR A 183 -9.18 6.06 -4.57
N SER A 184 -8.30 7.05 -4.65
CA SER A 184 -8.62 8.37 -5.21
C SER A 184 -9.12 8.30 -6.66
N MET A 185 -8.52 7.46 -7.49
CA MET A 185 -8.95 7.29 -8.89
C MET A 185 -10.24 6.47 -8.99
N LEU A 186 -10.46 5.48 -8.11
CA LEU A 186 -11.73 4.76 -8.04
C LEU A 186 -12.89 5.69 -7.69
N LEU A 187 -12.68 6.67 -6.79
CA LEU A 187 -13.69 7.69 -6.47
C LEU A 187 -13.99 8.59 -7.67
N VAL A 188 -12.98 9.00 -8.45
CA VAL A 188 -13.18 9.76 -9.72
C VAL A 188 -13.98 8.94 -10.73
N ILE A 189 -13.67 7.65 -10.87
CA ILE A 189 -14.40 6.76 -11.78
C ILE A 189 -15.83 6.54 -11.30
N ALA A 190 -16.05 6.36 -9.99
CA ALA A 190 -17.37 6.22 -9.39
C ALA A 190 -18.25 7.48 -9.62
N ASP A 191 -17.69 8.68 -9.44
CA ASP A 191 -18.37 9.93 -9.78
C ASP A 191 -18.74 9.99 -11.27
N ALA A 192 -17.83 9.57 -12.15
CA ALA A 192 -18.10 9.54 -13.59
C ALA A 192 -19.20 8.54 -13.96
N VAL A 193 -19.26 7.39 -13.29
CA VAL A 193 -20.36 6.40 -13.47
C VAL A 193 -21.68 6.99 -13.00
N GLN A 194 -21.69 7.62 -11.83
CA GLN A 194 -22.91 8.14 -11.22
C GLN A 194 -23.43 9.39 -11.92
N ASN A 195 -22.56 10.36 -12.23
CA ASN A 195 -22.94 11.73 -12.58
C ASN A 195 -22.61 12.14 -14.03
N LYS A 196 -21.71 11.42 -14.72
CA LYS A 196 -21.21 11.80 -16.05
C LYS A 196 -21.50 10.78 -17.15
N GLY A 197 -22.27 9.74 -16.84
CA GLY A 197 -22.73 8.76 -17.80
C GLY A 197 -21.64 7.78 -18.31
N LEU A 198 -20.54 7.60 -17.55
CA LEU A 198 -19.55 6.58 -17.86
C LEU A 198 -20.15 5.19 -17.74
N LYS A 199 -20.10 4.40 -18.81
CA LYS A 199 -20.67 3.05 -18.87
C LYS A 199 -19.56 2.02 -18.87
N ILE A 200 -19.31 1.41 -17.70
CA ILE A 200 -18.40 0.26 -17.51
C ILE A 200 -19.03 -0.70 -16.51
N ASN A 201 -18.73 -1.99 -16.67
CA ASN A 201 -19.21 -3.02 -15.74
C ASN A 201 -18.12 -4.06 -15.47
N PRO A 202 -17.03 -3.72 -14.77
CA PRO A 202 -15.97 -4.66 -14.46
C PRO A 202 -16.46 -5.78 -13.55
N ASP A 203 -16.04 -7.01 -13.80
CA ASP A 203 -16.35 -8.17 -12.95
C ASP A 203 -15.68 -8.05 -11.57
N LYS A 204 -14.51 -7.40 -11.53
CA LYS A 204 -13.70 -7.22 -10.32
C LYS A 204 -13.10 -5.83 -10.24
N ILE A 205 -13.15 -5.24 -9.04
CA ILE A 205 -12.56 -3.93 -8.74
C ILE A 205 -11.57 -4.10 -7.60
N ILE A 206 -10.37 -3.55 -7.77
CA ILE A 206 -9.25 -3.73 -6.86
C ILE A 206 -8.64 -2.37 -6.52
N SER A 207 -8.68 -2.00 -5.26
CA SER A 207 -7.97 -0.83 -4.74
C SER A 207 -6.53 -1.18 -4.41
N VAL A 208 -5.60 -0.34 -4.85
CA VAL A 208 -4.15 -0.50 -4.65
C VAL A 208 -3.50 0.80 -4.24
N ALA A 209 -2.33 0.71 -3.65
CA ALA A 209 -1.39 1.81 -3.43
C ALA A 209 -1.82 2.94 -2.48
N GLU A 210 -3.09 3.05 -2.13
CA GLU A 210 -3.64 4.00 -1.15
C GLU A 210 -4.46 3.25 -0.09
N VAL A 211 -4.63 3.87 1.06
CA VAL A 211 -5.52 3.34 2.10
C VAL A 211 -6.96 3.43 1.60
N LEU A 212 -7.69 2.33 1.67
CA LEU A 212 -9.13 2.28 1.42
C LEU A 212 -9.85 2.30 2.76
N SER A 213 -10.53 3.40 3.04
CA SER A 213 -11.35 3.53 4.24
C SER A 213 -12.63 2.71 4.15
N ASN A 214 -13.25 2.39 5.28
CA ASN A 214 -14.53 1.69 5.28
C ASN A 214 -15.63 2.53 4.61
N GLU A 215 -15.56 3.85 4.75
CA GLU A 215 -16.48 4.82 4.14
C GLU A 215 -16.32 4.84 2.62
N ASP A 216 -15.06 5.00 2.13
CA ASP A 216 -14.76 4.97 0.69
C ASP A 216 -15.14 3.60 0.09
N LYS A 217 -14.86 2.51 0.82
CA LYS A 217 -15.23 1.15 0.40
C LYS A 217 -16.75 1.02 0.25
N GLY A 218 -17.52 1.43 1.26
CA GLY A 218 -18.98 1.38 1.22
C GLY A 218 -19.56 2.23 0.09
N TYR A 219 -19.03 3.43 -0.13
CA TYR A 219 -19.44 4.28 -1.26
C TYR A 219 -19.19 3.62 -2.60
N LEU A 220 -17.96 3.11 -2.82
CA LEU A 220 -17.59 2.43 -4.07
C LEU A 220 -18.41 1.16 -4.30
N GLU A 221 -18.64 0.35 -3.26
CA GLU A 221 -19.47 -0.87 -3.34
C GLU A 221 -20.92 -0.55 -3.72
N LYS A 222 -21.46 0.56 -3.21
CA LYS A 222 -22.81 1.06 -3.57
C LYS A 222 -22.89 1.47 -5.04
N ILE A 223 -21.91 2.24 -5.54
CA ILE A 223 -21.94 2.76 -6.93
C ILE A 223 -21.74 1.64 -7.94
N PHE A 224 -20.77 0.78 -7.71
CA PHE A 224 -20.45 -0.31 -8.65
C PHE A 224 -21.30 -1.57 -8.48
N CYS A 225 -22.08 -1.67 -7.40
CA CYS A 225 -22.82 -2.89 -7.02
C CYS A 225 -21.91 -4.13 -6.99
N LYS A 226 -20.67 -3.95 -6.60
CA LYS A 226 -19.61 -4.96 -6.54
C LYS A 226 -18.78 -4.81 -5.28
N LYS A 227 -18.25 -5.93 -4.79
CA LYS A 227 -17.26 -5.94 -3.71
C LYS A 227 -15.98 -5.27 -4.17
N ILE A 228 -15.41 -4.39 -3.36
CA ILE A 228 -14.12 -3.77 -3.61
C ILE A 228 -13.03 -4.61 -2.93
N HIS A 229 -12.16 -5.17 -3.76
CA HIS A 229 -10.99 -5.90 -3.27
C HIS A 229 -9.83 -4.95 -2.99
N GLN A 230 -8.89 -5.39 -2.17
CA GLN A 230 -7.68 -4.64 -1.85
C GLN A 230 -6.44 -5.50 -2.05
N VAL A 231 -5.35 -4.85 -2.41
CA VAL A 231 -4.01 -5.42 -2.40
C VAL A 231 -3.11 -4.51 -1.58
N TYR A 232 -2.49 -5.04 -0.55
CA TYR A 232 -1.45 -4.36 0.20
C TYR A 232 -0.10 -4.78 -0.34
N GLN A 233 0.49 -3.90 -1.12
CA GLN A 233 1.81 -4.08 -1.73
C GLN A 233 2.65 -2.83 -1.53
N CYS A 234 3.90 -3.03 -1.18
CA CYS A 234 4.93 -2.01 -1.06
C CYS A 234 6.22 -2.49 -1.77
N ASN A 235 7.29 -1.71 -1.69
CA ASN A 235 8.59 -2.10 -2.27
C ASN A 235 9.17 -3.34 -1.61
N GLU A 236 8.82 -3.54 -0.36
CA GLU A 236 9.29 -4.61 0.50
C GLU A 236 8.63 -5.96 0.16
N GLY A 237 7.43 -5.95 -0.46
CA GLY A 237 6.78 -7.19 -0.88
C GLY A 237 5.30 -7.06 -1.21
N PHE A 238 4.71 -8.18 -1.66
CA PHE A 238 3.27 -8.37 -1.79
C PHE A 238 2.70 -8.88 -0.46
N LEU A 239 2.27 -7.95 0.39
CA LEU A 239 2.03 -8.22 1.80
C LEU A 239 0.68 -8.89 2.08
N ALA A 240 -0.41 -8.39 1.46
CA ALA A 240 -1.73 -8.91 1.75
C ALA A 240 -2.68 -8.82 0.54
N HIS A 241 -3.73 -9.64 0.57
CA HIS A 241 -4.80 -9.66 -0.42
C HIS A 241 -6.15 -9.88 0.25
N THR A 242 -7.23 -9.49 -0.43
CA THR A 242 -8.60 -9.65 0.06
C THR A 242 -9.08 -11.10 -0.12
N CYS A 243 -9.59 -11.71 0.96
CA CYS A 243 -10.23 -13.02 0.94
C CYS A 243 -11.63 -12.99 0.30
N GLU A 244 -12.29 -14.15 0.19
CA GLU A 244 -13.64 -14.29 -0.36
C GLU A 244 -14.72 -13.56 0.45
N LYS A 245 -14.46 -13.32 1.75
CA LYS A 245 -15.36 -12.54 2.62
C LYS A 245 -15.18 -11.03 2.49
N GLY A 246 -14.12 -10.56 1.80
CA GLY A 246 -13.83 -9.14 1.60
C GLY A 246 -12.87 -8.55 2.63
N ASN A 247 -12.27 -9.35 3.50
CA ASN A 247 -11.28 -8.92 4.48
C ASN A 247 -9.86 -9.10 3.94
N LEU A 248 -8.99 -8.18 4.28
CA LEU A 248 -7.58 -8.22 3.88
C LEU A 248 -6.82 -9.21 4.78
N HIS A 249 -5.99 -10.07 4.19
CA HIS A 249 -5.17 -11.05 4.91
C HIS A 249 -3.72 -10.99 4.47
N PHE A 250 -2.79 -11.10 5.43
CA PHE A 250 -1.37 -11.25 5.10
C PHE A 250 -1.09 -12.53 4.32
N ASN A 251 -0.09 -12.47 3.45
CA ASN A 251 0.38 -13.60 2.64
C ASN A 251 1.37 -14.47 3.41
N GLU A 252 0.98 -14.98 4.58
CA GLU A 252 1.89 -15.64 5.53
C GLU A 252 2.42 -17.00 5.07
N ASP A 253 1.96 -17.54 3.96
CA ASP A 253 2.56 -18.74 3.37
C ASP A 253 3.93 -18.47 2.69
N PHE A 254 4.25 -17.20 2.37
CA PHE A 254 5.58 -16.78 1.95
C PHE A 254 6.11 -15.54 2.68
N LEU A 255 5.37 -15.04 3.68
CA LEU A 255 5.84 -13.99 4.58
C LEU A 255 5.88 -14.50 6.01
N ILE A 256 6.87 -14.08 6.78
CA ILE A 256 6.80 -14.14 8.23
C ILE A 256 6.44 -12.73 8.71
N ILE A 257 5.40 -12.64 9.54
CA ILE A 257 4.94 -11.38 10.13
C ILE A 257 5.14 -11.47 11.63
N GLU A 258 6.09 -10.68 12.15
CA GLU A 258 6.22 -10.41 13.59
C GLU A 258 5.43 -9.14 13.91
N LYS A 259 4.87 -9.03 15.10
CA LYS A 259 3.99 -7.94 15.50
C LYS A 259 4.59 -7.18 16.68
N GLU A 260 4.95 -5.91 16.46
CA GLU A 260 5.31 -5.00 17.53
C GLU A 260 4.07 -4.24 17.97
N TYR A 261 3.42 -4.73 19.03
CA TYR A 261 2.15 -4.20 19.50
C TYR A 261 2.29 -2.81 20.11
N LEU A 262 1.32 -1.94 19.82
CA LEU A 262 1.22 -0.57 20.29
C LEU A 262 0.26 -0.41 21.48
N ASP A 263 -0.53 -1.42 21.77
CA ASP A 263 -1.54 -1.40 22.84
C ASP A 263 -1.52 -2.72 23.63
N THR A 264 -2.07 -2.66 24.83
CA THR A 264 -2.19 -3.82 25.75
C THR A 264 -3.22 -4.85 25.26
N GLU A 265 -4.19 -4.43 24.45
CA GLU A 265 -5.21 -5.31 23.86
C GLU A 265 -4.68 -6.11 22.67
N LYS A 266 -3.45 -5.82 22.22
CA LYS A 266 -2.77 -6.47 21.09
C LYS A 266 -3.58 -6.39 19.79
N LYS A 267 -4.23 -5.26 19.57
CA LYS A 267 -5.02 -5.01 18.36
C LYS A 267 -4.26 -4.21 17.30
N ARG A 268 -3.38 -3.31 17.74
CA ARG A 268 -2.61 -2.41 16.87
C ARG A 268 -1.14 -2.74 16.94
N PHE A 269 -0.48 -2.83 15.77
CA PHE A 269 0.94 -3.19 15.72
C PHE A 269 1.65 -2.60 14.49
N TYR A 270 2.97 -2.45 14.61
CA TYR A 270 3.87 -2.32 13.48
C TYR A 270 4.23 -3.73 13.00
N PRO A 271 4.03 -4.05 11.71
CA PRO A 271 4.48 -5.33 11.17
C PRO A 271 5.99 -5.29 10.92
N ILE A 272 6.68 -6.33 11.41
CA ILE A 272 8.06 -6.63 11.05
C ILE A 272 7.99 -7.80 10.09
N ILE A 273 8.40 -7.60 8.84
CA ILE A 273 8.20 -8.55 7.75
C ILE A 273 9.49 -9.25 7.35
N THR A 274 9.36 -10.53 7.00
CA THR A 274 10.39 -11.29 6.27
C THR A 274 9.74 -11.89 5.03
N ASP A 275 10.22 -11.52 3.85
CA ASP A 275 9.73 -12.08 2.58
C ASP A 275 10.64 -13.25 2.17
N LEU A 276 10.07 -14.46 2.18
CA LEU A 276 10.76 -15.72 1.97
C LEU A 276 11.10 -16.02 0.50
N GLU A 277 10.63 -15.16 -0.42
CA GLU A 277 10.86 -15.29 -1.86
C GLU A 277 11.77 -14.18 -2.44
N ARG A 278 12.17 -13.20 -1.60
CA ARG A 278 13.06 -12.12 -2.00
C ARG A 278 14.53 -12.52 -1.79
N ILE A 279 15.20 -12.86 -2.89
CA ILE A 279 16.58 -13.35 -2.94
C ILE A 279 17.53 -12.25 -3.41
N THR A 280 17.14 -11.54 -4.47
CA THR A 280 17.96 -10.48 -5.08
C THR A 280 18.22 -9.33 -4.11
N GLN A 281 17.20 -8.94 -3.38
CA GLN A 281 17.25 -7.96 -2.32
C GLN A 281 16.48 -8.53 -1.12
N PRO A 282 17.12 -9.35 -0.28
CA PRO A 282 16.47 -9.99 0.84
C PRO A 282 15.83 -8.96 1.79
N VAL A 283 14.59 -9.23 2.17
CA VAL A 283 13.85 -8.45 3.15
C VAL A 283 13.62 -9.35 4.35
N ILE A 284 14.48 -9.21 5.36
CA ILE A 284 14.46 -10.03 6.57
C ILE A 284 14.32 -9.11 7.77
N ARG A 285 13.28 -9.36 8.59
CA ARG A 285 12.90 -8.61 9.78
C ARG A 285 12.87 -7.08 9.55
N TYR A 286 12.29 -6.69 8.41
CA TYR A 286 12.11 -5.29 8.06
C TYR A 286 10.87 -4.73 8.73
N LYS A 287 11.06 -3.70 9.58
CA LYS A 287 9.97 -3.02 10.27
C LYS A 287 9.32 -1.99 9.35
N LEU A 288 8.04 -2.17 9.09
CA LEU A 288 7.23 -1.22 8.33
C LEU A 288 6.78 -0.05 9.21
N ASP A 289 6.57 1.10 8.57
CA ASP A 289 6.03 2.30 9.23
C ASP A 289 4.50 2.34 9.25
N ASP A 290 3.84 1.38 8.60
CA ASP A 290 2.39 1.28 8.57
C ASP A 290 1.87 0.68 9.88
N ILE A 291 0.81 1.27 10.45
CA ILE A 291 0.12 0.72 11.62
C ILE A 291 -1.04 -0.12 11.15
N ILE A 292 -1.08 -1.37 11.61
CA ILE A 292 -2.08 -2.36 11.25
C ILE A 292 -3.01 -2.62 12.43
N HIS A 293 -4.31 -2.63 12.17
CA HIS A 293 -5.31 -3.16 13.09
C HIS A 293 -5.60 -4.61 12.73
N GLU A 294 -5.45 -5.50 13.69
CA GLU A 294 -5.75 -6.92 13.52
C GLU A 294 -7.25 -7.17 13.61
N LYS A 295 -7.76 -8.02 12.72
CA LYS A 295 -9.11 -8.57 12.76
C LYS A 295 -9.07 -10.00 13.25
N PHE A 296 -9.74 -10.28 14.37
CA PHE A 296 -9.71 -11.62 14.99
C PHE A 296 -10.81 -12.57 14.49
N ASP A 297 -11.86 -12.03 13.87
CA ASP A 297 -13.10 -12.74 13.52
C ASP A 297 -13.30 -12.76 12.00
N CYS A 298 -12.44 -13.40 11.26
CA CYS A 298 -12.66 -13.63 9.83
C CYS A 298 -13.04 -15.08 9.56
N ASP A 299 -14.31 -15.27 9.23
CA ASP A 299 -14.88 -16.58 8.88
C ASP A 299 -14.61 -16.92 7.39
N CYS A 300 -13.34 -16.95 7.01
CA CYS A 300 -12.89 -17.27 5.67
C CYS A 300 -12.02 -18.53 5.62
N SER A 301 -11.67 -18.98 4.42
CA SER A 301 -10.86 -20.18 4.22
C SER A 301 -9.35 -19.98 4.49
N LEU A 302 -8.91 -18.74 4.76
CA LEU A 302 -7.51 -18.41 5.00
C LEU A 302 -7.17 -18.52 6.49
N ASN A 303 -6.07 -19.21 6.81
CA ASN A 303 -5.57 -19.36 8.17
C ASN A 303 -4.50 -18.31 8.54
N SER A 304 -4.41 -17.23 7.76
CA SER A 304 -3.45 -16.14 7.98
C SER A 304 -4.09 -14.97 8.71
N THR A 305 -3.26 -14.13 9.33
CA THR A 305 -3.68 -12.94 10.05
C THR A 305 -4.55 -12.03 9.17
N ALA A 306 -5.77 -11.76 9.64
CA ALA A 306 -6.66 -10.80 8.99
C ALA A 306 -6.37 -9.38 9.45
N ILE A 307 -6.60 -8.43 8.55
CA ILE A 307 -6.39 -7.00 8.75
C ILE A 307 -7.75 -6.32 8.73
N GLU A 308 -8.09 -5.64 9.81
CA GLU A 308 -9.30 -4.80 9.87
C GLU A 308 -9.10 -3.54 9.05
N MET A 309 -7.96 -2.86 9.27
CA MET A 309 -7.60 -1.64 8.55
C MET A 309 -6.10 -1.36 8.63
N ILE A 310 -5.62 -0.59 7.66
CA ILE A 310 -4.30 0.05 7.67
C ILE A 310 -4.53 1.50 8.09
N GLU A 311 -4.06 1.87 9.30
CA GLU A 311 -4.31 3.18 9.89
C GLU A 311 -3.55 4.32 9.18
N GLY A 312 -2.48 3.99 8.48
CA GLY A 312 -1.57 4.92 7.81
C GLY A 312 -0.15 4.80 8.35
N ARG A 313 0.71 5.72 7.93
CA ARG A 313 2.13 5.69 8.28
C ARG A 313 2.41 6.50 9.55
N LYS A 314 3.40 6.05 10.32
CA LYS A 314 3.96 6.81 11.44
C LYS A 314 4.38 8.23 11.03
N ASP A 315 4.95 8.38 9.82
CA ASP A 315 5.39 9.67 9.27
C ASP A 315 4.25 10.65 9.00
N ASP A 316 3.00 10.17 8.93
CA ASP A 316 1.79 10.99 8.73
C ASP A 316 1.12 11.35 10.06
N ALA A 317 1.60 10.81 11.18
CA ALA A 317 1.07 11.14 12.49
C ALA A 317 1.29 12.62 12.79
N LEU A 318 0.23 13.27 13.24
CA LEU A 318 0.26 14.70 13.59
C LEU A 318 0.82 14.86 15.00
N LYS A 319 1.61 15.89 15.20
CA LYS A 319 2.26 16.19 16.48
C LYS A 319 1.78 17.52 17.01
N PHE A 320 1.06 17.50 18.10
CA PHE A 320 0.53 18.69 18.74
C PHE A 320 1.14 18.88 20.12
N LEU A 321 1.15 20.10 20.62
CA LEU A 321 1.41 20.37 22.03
C LEU A 321 0.11 20.45 22.80
N ASN A 322 0.08 19.79 23.94
CA ASN A 322 -1.03 19.96 24.88
C ASN A 322 -0.86 21.22 25.74
N SER A 323 -1.87 21.56 26.55
CA SER A 323 -1.87 22.70 27.45
C SER A 323 -0.70 22.74 28.47
N LYS A 324 0.06 21.63 28.61
CA LYS A 324 1.25 21.54 29.47
C LYS A 324 2.55 21.60 28.69
N GLY A 325 2.53 21.90 27.38
CA GLY A 325 3.68 21.94 26.51
C GLY A 325 4.26 20.55 26.18
N LYS A 326 3.53 19.45 26.44
CA LYS A 326 3.98 18.09 26.11
C LYS A 326 3.49 17.70 24.73
N GLU A 327 4.37 17.10 23.90
CA GLU A 327 4.02 16.56 22.59
C GLU A 327 2.99 15.42 22.75
N VAL A 328 1.94 15.51 21.95
CA VAL A 328 0.88 14.50 21.81
C VAL A 328 0.80 14.10 20.35
N VAL A 329 0.94 12.81 20.07
CA VAL A 329 0.84 12.25 18.73
C VAL A 329 -0.59 11.85 18.46
N VAL A 330 -1.18 12.39 17.38
CA VAL A 330 -2.53 12.06 16.91
C VAL A 330 -2.42 11.38 15.55
N PHE A 331 -2.89 10.14 15.46
CA PHE A 331 -2.79 9.37 14.22
C PHE A 331 -3.84 9.82 13.19
N PRO A 332 -3.52 9.70 11.88
CA PRO A 332 -4.36 10.14 10.78
C PRO A 332 -5.80 9.64 10.83
N ASP A 333 -6.02 8.41 11.30
CA ASP A 333 -7.35 7.81 11.37
C ASP A 333 -8.30 8.57 12.28
N PHE A 334 -7.83 9.05 13.43
CA PHE A 334 -8.67 9.84 14.35
C PHE A 334 -9.16 11.11 13.67
N ILE A 335 -8.26 11.83 12.99
CA ILE A 335 -8.59 13.07 12.26
C ILE A 335 -9.54 12.78 11.10
N ARG A 336 -9.26 11.72 10.33
CA ARG A 336 -10.11 11.31 9.22
C ARG A 336 -11.54 11.04 9.70
N ARG A 337 -11.69 10.25 10.76
CA ARG A 337 -13.01 9.95 11.33
C ARG A 337 -13.72 11.20 11.80
N ALA A 338 -13.02 12.12 12.47
CA ALA A 338 -13.61 13.38 12.89
C ALA A 338 -14.15 14.19 11.71
N ILE A 339 -13.44 14.19 10.56
CA ILE A 339 -13.91 14.90 9.36
C ILE A 339 -15.10 14.18 8.73
N VAL A 340 -14.97 12.88 8.43
CA VAL A 340 -15.97 12.12 7.65
C VAL A 340 -17.28 11.95 8.43
N PHE A 341 -17.24 11.72 9.75
CA PHE A 341 -18.46 11.60 10.56
C PHE A 341 -19.10 12.93 10.94
N SER A 342 -18.50 14.06 10.57
CA SER A 342 -19.12 15.37 10.84
C SER A 342 -20.28 15.69 9.89
N ASP A 343 -20.26 15.15 8.65
CA ASP A 343 -21.34 15.28 7.68
C ASP A 343 -21.21 14.22 6.57
N ASP A 344 -22.30 13.52 6.25
CA ASP A 344 -22.33 12.43 5.25
C ASP A 344 -22.05 12.90 3.81
N ASN A 345 -22.08 14.20 3.54
CA ASN A 345 -21.79 14.77 2.24
C ASN A 345 -20.31 15.10 2.04
N ILE A 346 -19.46 14.90 3.05
CA ILE A 346 -18.01 15.13 2.93
C ILE A 346 -17.35 13.92 2.26
N ILE A 347 -17.11 14.03 0.97
CA ILE A 347 -16.47 12.99 0.16
C ILE A 347 -14.98 13.31 -0.06
N ASN A 348 -14.65 14.59 -0.28
CA ASN A 348 -13.30 14.99 -0.61
C ASN A 348 -12.78 16.02 0.39
N TYR A 349 -11.61 15.74 0.98
CA TYR A 349 -10.98 16.55 2.01
C TYR A 349 -9.49 16.29 2.11
N SER A 350 -8.77 17.22 2.72
CA SER A 350 -7.39 16.99 3.20
C SER A 350 -7.11 17.85 4.43
N LEU A 351 -6.20 17.35 5.28
CA LEU A 351 -5.67 18.10 6.41
C LEU A 351 -4.14 17.98 6.41
N THR A 352 -3.45 19.11 6.44
CA THR A 352 -1.99 19.17 6.47
C THR A 352 -1.54 19.95 7.69
N GLN A 353 -0.79 19.32 8.58
CA GLN A 353 -0.13 20.04 9.68
C GLN A 353 1.08 20.78 9.12
N ILE A 354 1.10 22.10 9.30
CA ILE A 354 2.13 23.01 8.77
C ILE A 354 3.05 23.57 9.84
N LYS A 355 2.55 23.65 11.07
CA LYS A 355 3.29 24.06 12.26
C LYS A 355 2.74 23.33 13.49
N GLU A 356 3.42 23.52 14.61
CA GLU A 356 2.90 23.17 15.92
C GLU A 356 1.47 23.72 16.09
N ASN A 357 0.54 22.93 16.49
CA ASN A 357 -0.88 23.28 16.67
C ASN A 357 -1.54 24.07 15.51
N THR A 358 -1.01 23.96 14.29
CA THR A 358 -1.55 24.67 13.12
C THR A 358 -1.72 23.71 11.95
N VAL A 359 -2.94 23.67 11.42
CA VAL A 359 -3.29 22.79 10.29
C VAL A 359 -4.03 23.55 9.20
N ASN A 360 -3.78 23.18 7.94
CA ASN A 360 -4.58 23.56 6.79
C ASN A 360 -5.64 22.49 6.56
N LEU A 361 -6.89 22.88 6.47
CA LEU A 361 -8.04 22.00 6.21
C LEU A 361 -8.71 22.39 4.89
N PHE A 362 -8.78 21.44 3.98
CA PHE A 362 -9.63 21.48 2.79
C PHE A 362 -10.84 20.56 3.01
N VAL A 363 -12.04 21.06 2.71
CA VAL A 363 -13.26 20.25 2.61
C VAL A 363 -14.01 20.73 1.38
N ASP A 364 -14.27 19.82 0.46
CA ASP A 364 -15.00 20.11 -0.77
C ASP A 364 -16.48 20.35 -0.51
N GLY A 365 -17.07 21.31 -1.24
CA GLY A 365 -18.48 21.62 -1.16
C GLY A 365 -18.81 22.87 -0.38
N LYS A 366 -19.92 22.86 0.40
CA LYS A 366 -20.45 24.04 1.08
C LYS A 366 -19.59 24.44 2.29
N LEU A 367 -19.58 25.73 2.61
CA LEU A 367 -18.91 26.25 3.83
C LEU A 367 -19.39 25.55 5.11
N GLU A 368 -20.66 25.16 5.15
CA GLU A 368 -21.24 24.41 6.26
C GLU A 368 -20.49 23.09 6.54
N TYR A 369 -20.05 22.38 5.51
CA TYR A 369 -19.29 21.12 5.67
C TYR A 369 -17.93 21.37 6.30
N PHE A 370 -17.25 22.45 5.87
CA PHE A 370 -16.00 22.89 6.48
C PHE A 370 -16.18 23.21 7.97
N GLU A 371 -17.20 23.98 8.33
CA GLU A 371 -17.42 24.37 9.73
C GLU A 371 -17.78 23.16 10.62
N LYS A 372 -18.54 22.19 10.12
CA LYS A 372 -18.84 20.94 10.83
C LYS A 372 -17.56 20.11 11.04
N ALA A 373 -16.74 19.94 9.99
CA ALA A 373 -15.46 19.23 10.07
C ALA A 373 -14.50 19.90 11.04
N LYS A 374 -14.36 21.22 10.96
CA LYS A 374 -13.54 22.03 11.88
C LYS A 374 -13.95 21.82 13.33
N LYS A 375 -15.25 21.94 13.63
CA LYS A 375 -15.79 21.72 14.97
C LYS A 375 -15.46 20.31 15.48
N SER A 376 -15.70 19.29 14.68
CA SER A 376 -15.43 17.89 15.04
C SER A 376 -13.95 17.61 15.29
N ILE A 377 -13.04 18.25 14.52
CA ILE A 377 -11.59 18.15 14.75
C ILE A 377 -11.23 18.79 16.09
N VAL A 378 -11.76 19.97 16.40
CA VAL A 378 -11.49 20.66 17.68
C VAL A 378 -11.96 19.78 18.84
N GLU A 379 -13.20 19.28 18.81
CA GLU A 379 -13.75 18.39 19.84
C GLU A 379 -12.93 17.10 20.02
N LEU A 380 -12.39 16.56 18.93
CA LEU A 380 -11.46 15.42 18.99
C LEU A 380 -10.17 15.81 19.72
N LEU A 381 -9.54 16.91 19.33
CA LEU A 381 -8.25 17.34 19.87
C LEU A 381 -8.34 17.73 21.34
N GLU A 382 -9.46 18.31 21.78
CA GLU A 382 -9.75 18.57 23.20
C GLU A 382 -9.74 17.29 24.04
N LYS A 383 -10.21 16.14 23.50
CA LYS A 383 -10.13 14.83 24.19
C LYS A 383 -8.67 14.40 24.45
N PHE A 384 -7.77 14.83 23.59
CA PHE A 384 -6.32 14.64 23.76
C PHE A 384 -5.66 15.74 24.60
N LYS A 385 -6.46 16.67 25.19
CA LYS A 385 -6.00 17.83 25.97
C LYS A 385 -5.15 18.79 25.15
N ILE A 386 -5.42 18.87 23.84
CA ILE A 386 -4.84 19.82 22.92
C ILE A 386 -5.83 20.98 22.80
N SER A 387 -5.44 22.14 23.30
CA SER A 387 -6.13 23.43 23.15
C SER A 387 -5.32 24.29 22.17
N ASP A 388 -5.80 25.44 21.80
CA ASP A 388 -5.10 26.43 20.97
C ASP A 388 -4.71 25.90 19.57
N ILE A 389 -5.61 25.14 18.95
CA ILE A 389 -5.44 24.68 17.57
C ILE A 389 -5.88 25.76 16.56
N HIS A 390 -5.01 26.06 15.61
CA HIS A 390 -5.30 26.94 14.48
C HIS A 390 -5.63 26.12 13.22
N ILE A 391 -6.89 26.24 12.77
CA ILE A 391 -7.36 25.55 11.58
C ILE A 391 -7.61 26.57 10.47
N HIS A 392 -6.74 26.58 9.45
CA HIS A 392 -6.88 27.45 8.29
C HIS A 392 -7.68 26.74 7.21
N LYS A 393 -8.69 27.43 6.66
CA LYS A 393 -9.38 26.96 5.47
C LYS A 393 -8.49 27.15 4.25
N VAL A 394 -8.36 26.12 3.41
CA VAL A 394 -7.75 26.20 2.08
C VAL A 394 -8.78 25.80 1.02
N ASP A 395 -8.68 26.43 -0.16
CA ASP A 395 -9.68 26.27 -1.22
C ASP A 395 -9.33 25.15 -2.22
N THR A 396 -8.14 24.58 -2.11
CA THR A 396 -7.67 23.52 -3.00
C THR A 396 -7.16 22.34 -2.25
N LEU A 397 -7.45 21.15 -2.80
CA LEU A 397 -6.86 19.91 -2.33
C LEU A 397 -5.34 19.95 -2.54
N ASP A 398 -4.58 19.81 -1.45
CA ASP A 398 -3.12 19.71 -1.52
C ASP A 398 -2.72 18.32 -2.06
N HIS A 399 -2.81 18.17 -3.38
CA HIS A 399 -2.49 16.93 -4.08
C HIS A 399 -1.78 17.20 -5.39
N ILE A 400 -0.55 16.69 -5.50
CA ILE A 400 0.20 16.74 -6.74
C ILE A 400 -0.31 15.62 -7.65
N LYS A 401 -0.82 15.97 -8.82
CA LYS A 401 -1.33 14.99 -9.79
C LYS A 401 -0.30 13.89 -10.06
N GLY A 402 -0.75 12.63 -10.02
CA GLY A 402 0.10 11.46 -10.22
C GLY A 402 0.89 11.02 -8.98
N THR A 403 0.70 11.65 -7.83
CA THR A 403 1.21 11.14 -6.53
C THR A 403 0.11 10.42 -5.78
N LYS A 404 0.47 9.65 -4.72
CA LYS A 404 -0.52 9.09 -3.80
C LYS A 404 -1.27 10.22 -3.11
N LEU A 405 -2.59 10.14 -3.06
CA LEU A 405 -3.39 11.04 -2.24
C LEU A 405 -3.15 10.70 -0.76
N ARG A 406 -2.57 11.66 -0.04
CA ARG A 406 -2.42 11.62 1.41
C ARG A 406 -3.39 12.65 1.97
N ARG A 407 -4.55 12.19 2.41
CA ARG A 407 -5.60 13.09 2.93
C ARG A 407 -5.21 13.76 4.24
N ILE A 408 -4.42 13.07 5.05
CA ILE A 408 -3.87 13.62 6.30
C ILE A 408 -2.35 13.58 6.19
N LYS A 409 -1.70 14.71 6.44
CA LYS A 409 -0.24 14.85 6.32
C LYS A 409 0.33 15.63 7.49
N ASN A 410 1.55 15.28 7.87
CA ASN A 410 2.40 16.09 8.72
C ASN A 410 3.58 16.63 7.87
N GLU A 411 3.61 17.93 7.63
CA GLU A 411 4.72 18.65 6.98
C GLU A 411 5.56 19.46 7.98
N PHE A 412 5.11 19.52 9.22
CA PHE A 412 5.86 20.05 10.34
C PHE A 412 6.88 19.01 10.82
N LYS A 413 8.16 19.25 10.56
CA LYS A 413 9.30 18.40 10.93
C LYS A 413 10.15 19.03 12.02
#